data_8208b2dce31c0ee6ed87c40d31d3aaab
#
_entry.id   8208b2dce31c0ee6ed87c40d31d3aaab
#
_cell.length_a   1.000
_cell.length_b   1.000
_cell.length_c   1.000
_cell.angle_alpha   90.00
_cell.angle_beta   90.00
_cell.angle_gamma   90.00
#
_symmetry.space_group_name_H-M   'P 1'
#
loop_
_entity.id
_entity.type
_entity.pdbx_description
1 polymer ?
#
loop_
_entity_poly.entity_id
_entity_poly.type
_entity_poly.pdbx_seq_one_letter_code
_entity_poly.pdbx_strand_id
1 'polypeptide(L)'
;MAESKRDYYEVLGVSKNATEDEIKKAYRQTAKKYHPDANPGNAEAEAKFKEASEAYAILSDADKRRQYDQFGHAAFEQGGGAGGFDFSNMGDMSDIFGDFFGDLFGGGSRSRRANNGPMKGANLRTGIRVTFEEAVFGTERELELNLKDECPTCHATGAKPGTTSETCSKCGGKGQVMYTQQSLFGMVRNVQTCPDCRGTGKIIKEKCMDCYGSGYQTKKKKIQVTIPAGIDNGQSIRIRGKGEPGENGGERGDLLVEVAVSRHPIFQRQDFDIYSTAPMSFAQAALGGDVRISTVDGDVLYTVKPGTQTDTKVRLRGKGVPTLRDKNVRGDHYVTLVVQVPSKLNAEQKELLEKFAAASGERGETKAKVEPEEQEEKEGFWNKFKDSVENAFNKGNDKDK
;
A
#
# COMPACT_ATOMS: atom_id res chain seq x y z
N MET A 1 -26.25 44.48 8.68
CA MET A 1 -27.56 43.78 8.85
C MET A 1 -27.17 42.30 9.03
N ALA A 2 -27.47 41.74 10.20
CA ALA A 2 -27.17 40.32 10.43
C ALA A 2 -28.09 39.49 9.51
N GLU A 3 -27.51 38.70 8.61
CA GLU A 3 -28.25 37.74 7.81
C GLU A 3 -28.92 36.75 8.76
N SER A 4 -30.27 36.72 8.77
CA SER A 4 -31.00 35.75 9.57
C SER A 4 -30.74 34.36 8.99
N LYS A 5 -30.11 33.47 9.78
CA LYS A 5 -29.92 32.06 9.38
C LYS A 5 -31.25 31.42 9.00
N ARG A 6 -31.26 30.65 7.91
CA ARG A 6 -32.47 29.93 7.44
C ARG A 6 -32.82 28.79 8.42
N ASP A 7 -34.11 28.48 8.52
CA ASP A 7 -34.60 27.36 9.33
C ASP A 7 -33.94 26.03 8.86
N TYR A 8 -33.41 25.24 9.80
CA TYR A 8 -32.73 23.98 9.49
C TYR A 8 -33.63 22.97 8.77
N TYR A 9 -34.92 22.97 9.03
CA TYR A 9 -35.87 22.14 8.30
C TYR A 9 -36.02 22.61 6.83
N GLU A 10 -35.99 23.90 6.59
CA GLU A 10 -36.01 24.48 5.24
C GLU A 10 -34.70 24.20 4.48
N VAL A 11 -33.56 24.28 5.18
CA VAL A 11 -32.26 23.99 4.59
C VAL A 11 -32.19 22.56 4.08
N LEU A 12 -32.76 21.60 4.82
CA LEU A 12 -32.84 20.19 4.39
C LEU A 12 -34.02 19.88 3.50
N GLY A 13 -35.00 20.81 3.37
CA GLY A 13 -36.21 20.63 2.58
C GLY A 13 -37.17 19.59 3.16
N VAL A 14 -37.24 19.50 4.50
CA VAL A 14 -38.12 18.56 5.21
C VAL A 14 -39.11 19.29 6.11
N SER A 15 -40.21 18.64 6.46
CA SER A 15 -41.21 19.21 7.39
C SER A 15 -40.69 19.17 8.85
N LYS A 16 -41.23 20.04 9.72
CA LYS A 16 -40.91 20.03 11.16
C LYS A 16 -41.29 18.72 11.86
N ASN A 17 -42.17 17.94 11.29
CA ASN A 17 -42.56 16.63 11.81
C ASN A 17 -41.83 15.47 11.14
N ALA A 18 -40.83 15.72 10.34
CA ALA A 18 -40.05 14.69 9.65
C ALA A 18 -39.43 13.71 10.62
N THR A 19 -39.44 12.46 10.26
CA THR A 19 -38.75 11.38 11.01
C THR A 19 -37.23 11.49 10.86
N GLU A 20 -36.52 10.86 11.77
CA GLU A 20 -35.03 10.83 11.71
C GLU A 20 -34.50 10.23 10.39
N ASP A 21 -35.19 9.21 9.86
CA ASP A 21 -34.82 8.59 8.58
C ASP A 21 -35.08 9.54 7.38
N GLU A 22 -36.14 10.35 7.42
CA GLU A 22 -36.42 11.37 6.40
C GLU A 22 -35.38 12.49 6.43
N ILE A 23 -35.00 12.97 7.61
CA ILE A 23 -33.94 13.96 7.80
C ILE A 23 -32.60 13.43 7.25
N LYS A 24 -32.24 12.18 7.59
CA LYS A 24 -31.05 11.52 7.11
C LYS A 24 -31.03 11.33 5.60
N LYS A 25 -32.17 10.97 5.01
CA LYS A 25 -32.32 10.81 3.56
C LYS A 25 -32.17 12.14 2.83
N ALA A 26 -32.79 13.20 3.33
CA ALA A 26 -32.72 14.55 2.77
C ALA A 26 -31.31 15.11 2.83
N TYR A 27 -30.63 14.93 3.98
CA TYR A 27 -29.23 15.32 4.10
C TYR A 27 -28.34 14.61 3.09
N ARG A 28 -28.48 13.27 2.93
CA ARG A 28 -27.66 12.52 1.95
C ARG A 28 -27.86 13.00 0.52
N GLN A 29 -29.06 13.38 0.15
CA GLN A 29 -29.38 13.93 -1.17
C GLN A 29 -28.70 15.29 -1.37
N THR A 30 -28.83 16.19 -0.39
CA THR A 30 -28.27 17.54 -0.42
C THR A 30 -26.72 17.48 -0.39
N ALA A 31 -26.16 16.64 0.47
CA ALA A 31 -24.71 16.44 0.57
C ALA A 31 -24.12 15.89 -0.74
N LYS A 32 -24.78 14.91 -1.38
CA LYS A 32 -24.35 14.39 -2.69
C LYS A 32 -24.41 15.44 -3.80
N LYS A 33 -25.43 16.29 -3.78
CA LYS A 33 -25.63 17.33 -4.81
C LYS A 33 -24.60 18.45 -4.71
N TYR A 34 -24.23 18.86 -3.48
CA TYR A 34 -23.35 20.00 -3.22
C TYR A 34 -21.98 19.59 -2.69
N HIS A 35 -21.58 18.31 -2.87
CA HIS A 35 -20.27 17.82 -2.43
C HIS A 35 -19.13 18.60 -3.11
N PRO A 36 -18.05 18.97 -2.36
CA PRO A 36 -16.92 19.70 -2.92
C PRO A 36 -16.27 18.99 -4.11
N ASP A 37 -16.16 17.64 -4.05
CA ASP A 37 -15.57 16.84 -5.15
C ASP A 37 -16.43 16.85 -6.42
N ALA A 38 -17.75 17.01 -6.27
CA ALA A 38 -18.66 17.08 -7.41
C ALA A 38 -18.82 18.52 -7.95
N ASN A 39 -18.44 19.53 -7.15
CA ASN A 39 -18.57 20.96 -7.49
C ASN A 39 -17.27 21.73 -7.15
N PRO A 40 -16.12 21.37 -7.72
CA PRO A 40 -14.86 22.00 -7.38
C PRO A 40 -14.85 23.50 -7.69
N GLY A 41 -14.49 24.33 -6.70
CA GLY A 41 -14.41 25.79 -6.84
C GLY A 41 -15.75 26.55 -6.86
N ASN A 42 -16.87 25.91 -6.58
CA ASN A 42 -18.17 26.57 -6.50
C ASN A 42 -18.49 26.98 -5.05
N ALA A 43 -18.29 28.27 -4.73
CA ALA A 43 -18.53 28.83 -3.40
C ALA A 43 -19.98 28.72 -2.94
N GLU A 44 -20.96 28.79 -3.86
CA GLU A 44 -22.40 28.64 -3.51
C GLU A 44 -22.72 27.18 -3.12
N ALA A 45 -22.13 26.19 -3.81
CA ALA A 45 -22.28 24.79 -3.47
C ALA A 45 -21.65 24.48 -2.11
N GLU A 46 -20.49 25.04 -1.84
CA GLU A 46 -19.80 24.91 -0.56
C GLU A 46 -20.62 25.52 0.60
N ALA A 47 -21.20 26.72 0.41
CA ALA A 47 -22.06 27.35 1.41
C ALA A 47 -23.30 26.49 1.70
N LYS A 48 -23.99 25.98 0.67
CA LYS A 48 -25.17 25.10 0.83
C LYS A 48 -24.81 23.76 1.49
N PHE A 49 -23.62 23.22 1.22
CA PHE A 49 -23.12 22.01 1.86
C PHE A 49 -22.87 22.24 3.36
N LYS A 50 -22.26 23.39 3.71
CA LYS A 50 -22.03 23.79 5.11
C LYS A 50 -23.34 23.94 5.88
N GLU A 51 -24.28 24.69 5.33
CA GLU A 51 -25.60 24.88 5.94
C GLU A 51 -26.37 23.55 6.13
N ALA A 52 -26.34 22.66 5.13
CA ALA A 52 -26.97 21.35 5.23
C ALA A 52 -26.30 20.45 6.29
N SER A 53 -24.99 20.54 6.44
CA SER A 53 -24.24 19.77 7.45
C SER A 53 -24.53 20.29 8.86
N GLU A 54 -24.62 21.60 9.05
CA GLU A 54 -25.01 22.23 10.31
C GLU A 54 -26.44 21.83 10.70
N ALA A 55 -27.38 21.93 9.77
CA ALA A 55 -28.76 21.53 9.96
C ALA A 55 -28.89 20.05 10.38
N TYR A 56 -28.15 19.15 9.72
CA TYR A 56 -28.19 17.74 10.03
C TYR A 56 -27.57 17.45 11.42
N ALA A 57 -26.47 18.12 11.78
CA ALA A 57 -25.83 17.95 13.08
C ALA A 57 -26.74 18.28 14.28
N ILE A 58 -27.71 19.18 14.05
CA ILE A 58 -28.70 19.56 15.09
C ILE A 58 -29.95 18.66 15.01
N LEU A 59 -30.49 18.43 13.82
CA LEU A 59 -31.75 17.72 13.66
C LEU A 59 -31.66 16.20 13.78
N SER A 60 -30.46 15.64 13.66
CA SER A 60 -30.22 14.19 13.79
C SER A 60 -30.15 13.70 15.25
N ASP A 61 -29.96 14.59 16.20
CA ASP A 61 -29.91 14.30 17.62
C ASP A 61 -31.24 14.72 18.28
N ALA A 62 -31.93 13.79 18.92
CA ALA A 62 -33.23 14.03 19.51
C ALA A 62 -33.22 15.12 20.59
N ASP A 63 -32.16 15.30 21.35
CA ASP A 63 -32.01 16.28 22.39
C ASP A 63 -31.72 17.67 21.80
N LYS A 64 -30.84 17.76 20.84
CA LYS A 64 -30.51 19.01 20.12
C LYS A 64 -31.73 19.49 19.29
N ARG A 65 -32.43 18.56 18.64
CA ARG A 65 -33.63 18.85 17.88
C ARG A 65 -34.71 19.46 18.78
N ARG A 66 -34.93 18.89 19.97
CA ARG A 66 -35.88 19.44 20.96
C ARG A 66 -35.49 20.87 21.41
N GLN A 67 -34.20 21.12 21.63
CA GLN A 67 -33.66 22.44 21.97
C GLN A 67 -33.85 23.41 20.81
N TYR A 68 -33.61 22.98 19.58
CA TYR A 68 -33.86 23.79 18.38
C TYR A 68 -35.30 24.12 18.18
N ASP A 69 -36.22 23.14 18.37
CA ASP A 69 -37.66 23.33 18.25
C ASP A 69 -38.22 24.31 19.30
N GLN A 70 -37.61 24.41 20.48
CA GLN A 70 -38.05 25.34 21.55
C GLN A 70 -37.41 26.73 21.44
N PHE A 71 -36.17 26.84 21.08
CA PHE A 71 -35.41 28.09 21.16
C PHE A 71 -34.82 28.57 19.83
N GLY A 72 -35.02 27.83 18.75
CA GLY A 72 -34.49 28.17 17.43
C GLY A 72 -32.98 28.22 17.41
N HIS A 73 -32.38 29.02 16.53
CA HIS A 73 -30.96 29.24 16.41
C HIS A 73 -30.34 29.84 17.69
N ALA A 74 -31.08 30.60 18.47
CA ALA A 74 -30.61 31.23 19.70
C ALA A 74 -30.12 30.21 20.75
N ALA A 75 -30.60 28.95 20.70
CA ALA A 75 -30.15 27.88 21.58
C ALA A 75 -28.64 27.55 21.39
N PHE A 76 -28.10 27.89 20.22
CA PHE A 76 -26.73 27.50 19.81
C PHE A 76 -25.81 28.68 19.54
N GLU A 77 -26.35 29.95 19.57
CA GLU A 77 -25.60 31.18 19.31
C GLU A 77 -24.99 31.82 20.56
N GLN A 78 -25.58 31.61 21.75
CA GLN A 78 -25.02 32.14 23.01
C GLN A 78 -24.30 31.04 23.78
N GLY A 79 -22.96 31.10 23.78
CA GLY A 79 -22.07 30.22 24.52
C GLY A 79 -22.32 30.26 26.03
N GLY A 80 -23.00 29.22 26.53
CA GLY A 80 -23.19 29.02 27.97
C GLY A 80 -23.80 27.68 28.29
N GLY A 81 -23.06 26.58 28.07
CA GLY A 81 -23.45 25.26 28.57
C GLY A 81 -23.07 24.11 27.64
N ALA A 82 -21.97 23.45 27.98
CA ALA A 82 -21.54 22.14 27.45
C ALA A 82 -21.55 21.96 25.91
N GLY A 83 -20.61 22.60 25.21
CA GLY A 83 -20.30 22.31 23.82
C GLY A 83 -20.52 23.44 22.84
N GLY A 84 -20.17 24.68 23.18
CA GLY A 84 -20.19 25.80 22.23
C GLY A 84 -19.12 25.65 21.16
N PHE A 85 -19.55 25.34 19.96
CA PHE A 85 -18.68 25.39 18.78
C PHE A 85 -18.82 26.76 18.13
N ASP A 86 -17.77 27.57 18.24
CA ASP A 86 -17.65 28.82 17.50
C ASP A 86 -17.21 28.51 16.06
N PHE A 87 -18.17 28.53 15.15
CA PHE A 87 -17.97 28.29 13.71
C PHE A 87 -17.40 29.50 12.96
N SER A 88 -17.25 30.67 13.61
CA SER A 88 -16.92 31.91 12.92
C SER A 88 -15.43 32.12 12.63
N ASN A 89 -14.53 31.28 13.19
CA ASN A 89 -13.08 31.50 13.10
C ASN A 89 -12.31 30.31 12.45
N MET A 90 -12.94 29.53 11.56
CA MET A 90 -12.40 28.30 11.04
C MET A 90 -11.94 28.44 9.59
N GLY A 91 -10.73 28.95 9.43
CA GLY A 91 -10.10 29.21 8.12
C GLY A 91 -9.42 28.03 7.43
N ASP A 92 -9.43 26.80 7.98
CA ASP A 92 -8.85 25.65 7.26
C ASP A 92 -9.60 24.35 7.60
N MET A 93 -10.52 24.00 6.70
CA MET A 93 -11.62 23.05 6.97
C MET A 93 -11.33 21.60 6.62
N SER A 94 -10.12 21.28 6.13
CA SER A 94 -9.81 19.92 5.66
C SER A 94 -9.45 18.95 6.80
N ASP A 95 -8.77 19.42 7.84
CA ASP A 95 -8.26 18.53 8.90
C ASP A 95 -9.25 18.30 10.05
N ILE A 96 -10.14 19.27 10.29
CA ILE A 96 -11.10 19.17 11.42
C ILE A 96 -12.37 18.43 11.00
N PHE A 97 -12.69 18.42 9.71
CA PHE A 97 -13.82 17.68 9.18
C PHE A 97 -13.60 16.15 9.26
N GLY A 98 -12.36 15.69 9.11
CA GLY A 98 -11.96 14.29 9.28
C GLY A 98 -12.13 13.80 10.71
N ASP A 99 -11.71 14.58 11.69
CA ASP A 99 -11.77 14.21 13.12
C ASP A 99 -13.20 14.31 13.67
N PHE A 100 -13.95 15.35 13.30
CA PHE A 100 -15.33 15.55 13.78
C PHE A 100 -16.32 14.57 13.13
N PHE A 101 -16.20 14.31 11.82
CA PHE A 101 -17.06 13.36 11.11
C PHE A 101 -16.68 11.90 11.41
N GLY A 102 -15.42 11.61 11.66
CA GLY A 102 -14.95 10.30 12.10
C GLY A 102 -15.49 9.91 13.49
N ASP A 103 -15.63 10.87 14.37
CA ASP A 103 -16.12 10.63 15.76
C ASP A 103 -17.67 10.61 15.82
N LEU A 104 -18.36 11.37 14.94
CA LEU A 104 -19.82 11.46 14.91
C LEU A 104 -20.48 10.37 14.04
N PHE A 105 -19.84 9.95 12.93
CA PHE A 105 -20.37 8.94 12.00
C PHE A 105 -19.73 7.57 12.11
N GLY A 106 -18.53 7.47 12.72
CA GLY A 106 -17.81 6.22 12.99
C GLY A 106 -18.31 5.43 14.17
N GLY A 107 -19.55 5.65 14.62
CA GLY A 107 -20.20 4.82 15.65
C GLY A 107 -19.53 4.90 17.01
N GLY A 108 -20.01 5.81 17.86
CA GLY A 108 -19.87 5.77 19.32
C GLY A 108 -18.44 6.10 19.79
N SER A 109 -18.29 7.27 20.38
CA SER A 109 -17.23 7.56 21.35
C SER A 109 -17.13 6.43 22.38
N ARG A 110 -16.46 5.35 21.99
CA ARG A 110 -15.94 4.41 22.96
C ARG A 110 -14.84 5.18 23.68
N SER A 111 -15.19 5.82 24.82
CA SER A 111 -14.18 6.12 25.81
C SER A 111 -13.20 4.96 25.78
N ARG A 112 -11.93 5.22 25.51
CA ARG A 112 -10.85 4.23 25.60
C ARG A 112 -10.82 3.73 27.06
N ARG A 113 -11.83 2.92 27.40
CA ARG A 113 -11.71 2.03 28.57
C ARG A 113 -10.46 1.22 28.26
N ALA A 114 -9.51 1.26 29.17
CA ALA A 114 -8.37 0.37 29.11
C ALA A 114 -8.93 -1.03 28.86
N ASN A 115 -8.77 -1.52 27.64
CA ASN A 115 -9.37 -2.76 27.22
C ASN A 115 -8.46 -3.86 27.73
N ASN A 116 -8.65 -4.25 29.01
CA ASN A 116 -7.96 -5.41 29.62
C ASN A 116 -8.51 -6.75 29.10
N GLY A 117 -9.37 -6.70 28.07
CA GLY A 117 -9.87 -7.89 27.39
C GLY A 117 -8.82 -8.54 26.48
N PRO A 118 -9.10 -9.75 25.97
CA PRO A 118 -8.26 -10.43 25.00
C PRO A 118 -8.05 -9.54 23.76
N MET A 119 -6.81 -9.22 23.42
CA MET A 119 -6.46 -8.41 22.26
C MET A 119 -5.67 -9.27 21.28
N LYS A 120 -6.07 -9.22 20.00
CA LYS A 120 -5.35 -9.92 18.92
C LYS A 120 -3.93 -9.36 18.79
N GLY A 121 -2.97 -10.26 18.62
CA GLY A 121 -1.57 -9.90 18.40
C GLY A 121 -1.35 -9.11 17.10
N ALA A 122 -0.26 -8.37 17.05
CA ALA A 122 0.13 -7.61 15.86
C ALA A 122 0.47 -8.54 14.69
N ASN A 123 0.16 -8.09 13.48
CA ASN A 123 0.59 -8.78 12.28
C ASN A 123 2.08 -8.54 12.04
N LEU A 124 2.81 -9.58 11.68
CA LEU A 124 4.21 -9.49 11.25
C LEU A 124 4.28 -9.36 9.74
N ARG A 125 5.24 -8.58 9.26
CA ARG A 125 5.55 -8.45 7.83
C ARG A 125 6.97 -8.93 7.58
N THR A 126 7.13 -9.71 6.51
CA THR A 126 8.44 -10.17 6.03
C THR A 126 8.42 -10.23 4.51
N GLY A 127 9.59 -10.15 3.89
CA GLY A 127 9.73 -10.28 2.43
C GLY A 127 10.39 -11.60 2.05
N ILE A 128 9.99 -12.14 0.90
CA ILE A 128 10.65 -13.27 0.25
C ILE A 128 10.97 -12.91 -1.19
N ARG A 129 12.16 -13.27 -1.65
CA ARG A 129 12.53 -13.10 -3.05
C ARG A 129 12.42 -14.43 -3.78
N VAL A 130 11.76 -14.38 -4.95
CA VAL A 130 11.57 -15.53 -5.84
C VAL A 130 12.07 -15.21 -7.23
N THR A 131 12.38 -16.23 -8.02
CA THR A 131 12.69 -16.06 -9.44
C THR A 131 11.41 -15.82 -10.25
N PHE A 132 11.58 -15.43 -11.50
CA PHE A 132 10.47 -15.22 -12.41
C PHE A 132 9.68 -16.52 -12.64
N GLU A 133 10.38 -17.62 -12.85
CA GLU A 133 9.79 -18.95 -13.07
C GLU A 133 9.04 -19.44 -11.83
N GLU A 134 9.62 -19.24 -10.64
CA GLU A 134 8.95 -19.58 -9.38
C GLU A 134 7.65 -18.78 -9.18
N ALA A 135 7.62 -17.52 -9.63
CA ALA A 135 6.41 -16.71 -9.57
C ALA A 135 5.35 -17.18 -10.60
N VAL A 136 5.80 -17.66 -11.78
CA VAL A 136 4.90 -18.18 -12.81
C VAL A 136 4.29 -19.53 -12.42
N PHE A 137 5.12 -20.49 -11.96
CA PHE A 137 4.68 -21.85 -11.69
C PHE A 137 4.24 -22.09 -10.25
N GLY A 138 4.60 -21.19 -9.35
CA GLY A 138 4.45 -21.36 -7.91
C GLY A 138 5.58 -22.23 -7.34
N THR A 139 5.82 -22.08 -6.05
CA THR A 139 6.85 -22.81 -5.33
C THR A 139 6.53 -22.88 -3.85
N GLU A 140 7.20 -23.78 -3.14
CA GLU A 140 7.19 -23.81 -1.69
C GLU A 140 8.56 -23.37 -1.15
N ARG A 141 8.55 -22.46 -0.21
CA ARG A 141 9.77 -21.92 0.40
C ARG A 141 9.68 -21.98 1.91
N GLU A 142 10.80 -22.28 2.56
CA GLU A 142 10.93 -22.25 4.00
C GLU A 142 11.49 -20.90 4.43
N LEU A 143 10.80 -20.22 5.35
CA LEU A 143 11.23 -18.96 5.97
C LEU A 143 11.65 -19.23 7.42
N GLU A 144 12.84 -18.80 7.78
CA GLU A 144 13.28 -18.78 9.17
C GLU A 144 12.99 -17.41 9.78
N LEU A 145 12.14 -17.38 10.79
CA LEU A 145 11.74 -16.16 11.48
C LEU A 145 11.92 -16.28 12.98
N ASN A 146 12.30 -15.16 13.58
CA ASN A 146 12.34 -15.05 15.04
C ASN A 146 10.92 -14.65 15.50
N LEU A 147 10.18 -15.60 16.07
CA LEU A 147 8.82 -15.38 16.54
C LEU A 147 8.78 -15.42 18.06
N LYS A 148 7.99 -14.55 18.64
CA LYS A 148 7.66 -14.63 20.06
C LYS A 148 6.65 -15.76 20.27
N ASP A 149 7.00 -16.66 21.19
CA ASP A 149 6.13 -17.72 21.65
C ASP A 149 5.88 -17.58 23.13
N GLU A 150 4.79 -18.17 23.57
CA GLU A 150 4.50 -18.28 24.99
C GLU A 150 5.61 -19.03 25.71
N CYS A 151 6.02 -18.51 26.84
CA CYS A 151 7.00 -19.17 27.69
C CYS A 151 6.44 -20.50 28.16
N PRO A 152 7.11 -21.65 27.91
CA PRO A 152 6.61 -22.95 28.27
C PRO A 152 6.50 -23.14 29.78
N THR A 153 7.27 -22.39 30.56
CA THR A 153 7.35 -22.52 32.03
C THR A 153 6.22 -21.78 32.74
N CYS A 154 5.86 -20.58 32.25
CA CYS A 154 4.83 -19.76 32.90
C CYS A 154 3.55 -19.59 32.07
N HIS A 155 3.45 -20.15 30.87
CA HIS A 155 2.27 -20.08 29.99
C HIS A 155 1.74 -18.67 29.85
N ALA A 156 2.60 -17.76 29.36
CA ALA A 156 2.33 -16.34 29.13
C ALA A 156 2.01 -15.49 30.37
N THR A 157 2.01 -16.04 31.59
CA THR A 157 1.71 -15.27 32.81
C THR A 157 2.86 -14.35 33.24
N GLY A 158 4.09 -14.66 32.84
CA GLY A 158 5.29 -13.97 33.31
C GLY A 158 5.65 -14.21 34.78
N ALA A 159 4.76 -14.85 35.57
CA ALA A 159 4.99 -15.17 36.96
C ALA A 159 5.72 -16.52 37.10
N LYS A 160 6.46 -16.70 38.17
CA LYS A 160 7.09 -17.97 38.52
C LYS A 160 6.02 -19.06 38.69
N PRO A 161 6.24 -20.32 38.26
CA PRO A 161 5.30 -21.40 38.45
C PRO A 161 4.90 -21.55 39.93
N GLY A 162 3.60 -21.65 40.14
CA GLY A 162 3.01 -21.69 41.49
C GLY A 162 2.69 -20.33 42.11
N THR A 163 3.04 -19.24 41.44
CA THR A 163 2.67 -17.86 41.84
C THR A 163 1.74 -17.23 40.82
N THR A 164 0.96 -16.24 41.23
CA THR A 164 0.03 -15.52 40.40
C THR A 164 0.37 -14.02 40.35
N SER A 165 -0.01 -13.36 39.27
CA SER A 165 0.05 -11.91 39.21
C SER A 165 -1.06 -11.29 40.08
N GLU A 166 -0.72 -10.26 40.85
CA GLU A 166 -1.69 -9.51 41.66
C GLU A 166 -2.21 -8.30 40.89
N THR A 167 -3.44 -7.90 41.20
CA THR A 167 -3.99 -6.64 40.65
C THR A 167 -3.21 -5.45 41.19
N CYS A 168 -2.78 -4.55 40.28
CA CYS A 168 -2.05 -3.34 40.70
C CYS A 168 -2.93 -2.46 41.60
N SER A 169 -2.50 -2.25 42.84
CA SER A 169 -3.24 -1.47 43.85
C SER A 169 -3.41 0.00 43.43
N LYS A 170 -2.41 0.58 42.73
CA LYS A 170 -2.40 1.99 42.34
C LYS A 170 -3.43 2.33 41.25
N CYS A 171 -3.64 1.47 40.29
CA CYS A 171 -4.60 1.70 39.22
C CYS A 171 -5.85 0.83 39.32
N GLY A 172 -5.95 -0.06 40.34
CA GLY A 172 -7.07 -0.98 40.47
C GLY A 172 -7.27 -1.90 39.29
N GLY A 173 -6.19 -2.33 38.63
CA GLY A 173 -6.25 -3.18 37.43
C GLY A 173 -6.47 -2.42 36.12
N LYS A 174 -6.68 -1.11 36.12
CA LYS A 174 -7.01 -0.32 34.91
C LYS A 174 -5.79 -0.03 34.02
N GLY A 175 -4.58 -0.23 34.50
CA GLY A 175 -3.34 0.10 33.76
C GLY A 175 -3.04 1.58 33.62
N GLN A 176 -3.98 2.44 33.95
CA GLN A 176 -3.89 3.91 33.84
C GLN A 176 -4.32 4.57 35.14
N VAL A 177 -3.73 5.73 35.43
CA VAL A 177 -4.07 6.57 36.57
C VAL A 177 -4.52 7.93 36.05
N MET A 178 -5.56 8.49 36.65
CA MET A 178 -6.05 9.83 36.34
C MET A 178 -5.51 10.81 37.34
N TYR A 179 -4.85 11.84 36.86
CA TYR A 179 -4.44 13.00 37.64
C TYR A 179 -5.36 14.16 37.30
N THR A 180 -5.98 14.75 38.31
CA THR A 180 -6.76 15.97 38.14
C THR A 180 -5.84 17.16 38.52
N GLN A 181 -5.57 18.02 37.57
CA GLN A 181 -4.75 19.21 37.78
C GLN A 181 -5.63 20.44 37.64
N GLN A 182 -5.57 21.34 38.65
CA GLN A 182 -6.28 22.59 38.63
C GLN A 182 -5.48 23.59 37.80
N SER A 183 -6.06 24.04 36.69
CA SER A 183 -5.49 25.05 35.78
C SER A 183 -6.26 26.37 35.97
N LEU A 184 -5.68 27.50 35.56
CA LEU A 184 -6.35 28.81 35.51
C LEU A 184 -7.66 28.83 34.72
N PHE A 185 -7.87 27.82 33.83
CA PHE A 185 -9.05 27.66 32.99
C PHE A 185 -9.98 26.50 33.40
N GLY A 186 -9.78 25.92 34.62
CA GLY A 186 -10.62 24.85 35.13
C GLY A 186 -9.85 23.57 35.48
N MET A 187 -10.56 22.51 35.83
CA MET A 187 -9.99 21.21 36.18
C MET A 187 -9.68 20.41 34.89
N VAL A 188 -8.41 20.15 34.62
CA VAL A 188 -7.96 19.27 33.54
C VAL A 188 -7.70 17.88 34.10
N ARG A 189 -8.36 16.87 33.51
CA ARG A 189 -8.13 15.46 33.82
C ARG A 189 -7.11 14.87 32.84
N ASN A 190 -5.94 14.52 33.35
CA ASN A 190 -4.88 13.90 32.57
C ASN A 190 -4.83 12.40 32.89
N VAL A 191 -4.89 11.57 31.85
CA VAL A 191 -4.77 10.12 31.95
C VAL A 191 -3.35 9.73 31.60
N GLN A 192 -2.65 9.10 32.55
CA GLN A 192 -1.28 8.62 32.35
C GLN A 192 -1.19 7.12 32.58
N THR A 193 -0.27 6.48 31.86
CA THR A 193 0.06 5.06 32.11
C THR A 193 0.51 4.88 33.55
N CYS A 194 -0.04 3.89 34.26
CA CYS A 194 0.32 3.63 35.64
C CYS A 194 1.81 3.30 35.75
N PRO A 195 2.58 4.06 36.56
CA PRO A 195 4.03 3.87 36.65
C PRO A 195 4.42 2.54 37.29
N ASP A 196 3.58 1.98 38.17
CA ASP A 196 3.89 0.76 38.92
C ASP A 196 3.71 -0.49 38.03
N CYS A 197 2.61 -0.60 37.31
CA CYS A 197 2.34 -1.75 36.42
C CYS A 197 2.67 -1.47 34.94
N ARG A 198 3.07 -0.25 34.58
CA ARG A 198 3.42 0.16 33.20
C ARG A 198 2.36 -0.19 32.16
N GLY A 199 1.09 -0.04 32.53
CA GLY A 199 -0.04 -0.28 31.63
C GLY A 199 -0.67 -1.67 31.74
N THR A 200 -0.01 -2.66 32.34
CA THR A 200 -0.50 -4.04 32.40
C THR A 200 -1.69 -4.26 33.37
N GLY A 201 -1.90 -3.35 34.31
CA GLY A 201 -2.89 -3.49 35.35
C GLY A 201 -2.55 -4.56 36.41
N LYS A 202 -1.47 -5.33 36.24
CA LYS A 202 -1.04 -6.43 37.09
C LYS A 202 0.39 -6.25 37.57
N ILE A 203 0.73 -6.73 38.74
CA ILE A 203 2.08 -6.72 39.32
C ILE A 203 2.52 -8.18 39.55
N ILE A 204 3.69 -8.52 39.07
CA ILE A 204 4.33 -9.82 39.26
C ILE A 204 5.41 -9.64 40.33
N LYS A 205 5.20 -10.22 41.52
CA LYS A 205 6.18 -10.19 42.61
C LYS A 205 7.38 -11.10 42.33
N GLU A 206 7.10 -12.34 41.94
CA GLU A 206 8.11 -13.32 41.57
C GLU A 206 8.07 -13.56 40.06
N LYS A 207 9.10 -13.11 39.36
CA LYS A 207 9.19 -13.25 37.92
C LYS A 207 9.61 -14.64 37.49
N CYS A 208 9.07 -15.14 36.41
CA CYS A 208 9.53 -16.38 35.79
C CYS A 208 10.99 -16.19 35.35
N MET A 209 11.85 -17.14 35.69
CA MET A 209 13.29 -17.05 35.41
C MET A 209 13.61 -17.21 33.91
N ASP A 210 12.76 -17.92 33.15
CA ASP A 210 12.98 -18.21 31.74
C ASP A 210 12.60 -17.07 30.81
N CYS A 211 11.61 -16.26 31.18
CA CYS A 211 11.13 -15.12 30.39
C CYS A 211 11.32 -13.76 31.07
N TYR A 212 11.87 -13.75 32.28
CA TYR A 212 12.14 -12.54 33.07
C TYR A 212 10.91 -11.63 33.28
N GLY A 213 9.73 -12.27 33.34
CA GLY A 213 8.47 -11.56 33.57
C GLY A 213 7.74 -11.12 32.29
N SER A 214 8.29 -11.35 31.10
CA SER A 214 7.64 -11.00 29.84
C SER A 214 6.49 -11.93 29.45
N GLY A 215 6.49 -13.15 29.93
CA GLY A 215 5.55 -14.20 29.52
C GLY A 215 5.87 -14.85 28.18
N TYR A 216 6.83 -14.30 27.41
CA TYR A 216 7.15 -14.75 26.06
C TYR A 216 8.64 -14.97 25.86
N GLN A 217 9.00 -15.84 24.94
CA GLN A 217 10.36 -16.11 24.50
C GLN A 217 10.47 -16.00 22.98
N THR A 218 11.54 -15.41 22.49
CA THR A 218 11.80 -15.35 21.05
C THR A 218 12.51 -16.64 20.62
N LYS A 219 11.89 -17.38 19.69
CA LYS A 219 12.42 -18.62 19.12
C LYS A 219 12.51 -18.52 17.60
N LYS A 220 13.57 -19.10 17.04
CA LYS A 220 13.68 -19.28 15.59
C LYS A 220 12.72 -20.39 15.16
N LYS A 221 11.81 -20.07 14.25
CA LYS A 221 10.87 -21.02 13.66
C LYS A 221 11.00 -21.03 12.16
N LYS A 222 10.92 -22.22 11.60
CA LYS A 222 10.81 -22.46 10.16
C LYS A 222 9.35 -22.53 9.81
N ILE A 223 8.94 -21.70 8.86
CA ILE A 223 7.57 -21.65 8.36
C ILE A 223 7.58 -21.96 6.87
N GLN A 224 6.87 -22.99 6.46
CA GLN A 224 6.64 -23.25 5.04
C GLN A 224 5.63 -22.25 4.49
N VAL A 225 6.02 -21.62 3.38
CA VAL A 225 5.21 -20.66 2.65
C VAL A 225 4.97 -21.19 1.25
N THR A 226 3.74 -21.50 0.93
CA THR A 226 3.34 -21.88 -0.42
C THR A 226 3.05 -20.62 -1.22
N ILE A 227 3.84 -20.42 -2.26
CA ILE A 227 3.73 -19.29 -3.19
C ILE A 227 2.87 -19.76 -4.36
N PRO A 228 1.67 -19.21 -4.56
CA PRO A 228 0.79 -19.64 -5.63
C PRO A 228 1.35 -19.26 -7.00
N ALA A 229 1.05 -20.10 -8.00
CA ALA A 229 1.37 -19.81 -9.39
C ALA A 229 0.67 -18.52 -9.84
N GLY A 230 1.40 -17.70 -10.60
CA GLY A 230 0.86 -16.45 -11.12
C GLY A 230 0.95 -15.25 -10.17
N ILE A 231 1.59 -15.39 -9.01
CA ILE A 231 1.79 -14.28 -8.08
C ILE A 231 2.55 -13.14 -8.74
N ASP A 232 2.19 -11.91 -8.40
CA ASP A 232 2.85 -10.71 -8.92
C ASP A 232 3.81 -10.09 -7.92
N ASN A 233 4.71 -9.25 -8.43
CA ASN A 233 5.66 -8.51 -7.60
C ASN A 233 4.92 -7.58 -6.64
N GLY A 234 5.34 -7.56 -5.36
CA GLY A 234 4.73 -6.76 -4.30
C GLY A 234 3.43 -7.33 -3.72
N GLN A 235 2.94 -8.46 -4.22
CA GLN A 235 1.79 -9.12 -3.60
C GLN A 235 2.16 -9.78 -2.27
N SER A 236 1.20 -9.79 -1.33
CA SER A 236 1.40 -10.35 0.00
C SER A 236 0.57 -11.61 0.22
N ILE A 237 1.23 -12.64 0.75
CA ILE A 237 0.61 -13.88 1.19
C ILE A 237 0.33 -13.80 2.68
N ARG A 238 -0.90 -14.06 3.09
CA ARG A 238 -1.30 -14.05 4.50
C ARG A 238 -1.32 -15.46 5.08
N ILE A 239 -0.50 -15.67 6.09
CA ILE A 239 -0.45 -16.92 6.87
C ILE A 239 -1.06 -16.64 8.24
N ARG A 240 -2.25 -17.21 8.47
CA ARG A 240 -3.03 -16.96 9.69
C ARG A 240 -2.34 -17.50 10.94
N GLY A 241 -2.40 -16.74 12.04
CA GLY A 241 -1.92 -17.16 13.34
C GLY A 241 -0.40 -17.33 13.46
N LYS A 242 0.39 -16.78 12.51
CA LYS A 242 1.85 -16.81 12.54
C LYS A 242 2.48 -15.45 12.84
N GLY A 243 1.67 -14.48 13.30
CA GLY A 243 2.11 -13.18 13.79
C GLY A 243 2.53 -13.19 15.27
N GLU A 244 2.59 -12.00 15.88
CA GLU A 244 2.86 -11.82 17.31
C GLU A 244 1.77 -12.47 18.16
N PRO A 245 2.08 -12.97 19.37
CA PRO A 245 1.08 -13.46 20.30
C PRO A 245 0.12 -12.34 20.71
N GLY A 246 -1.13 -12.71 20.95
CA GLY A 246 -2.11 -11.79 21.49
C GLY A 246 -1.86 -11.45 22.95
N GLU A 247 -2.42 -10.34 23.40
CA GLU A 247 -2.37 -9.94 24.80
C GLU A 247 -3.60 -10.45 25.56
N ASN A 248 -3.43 -10.72 26.85
CA ASN A 248 -4.50 -11.19 27.74
C ASN A 248 -5.27 -12.42 27.23
N GLY A 249 -4.58 -13.38 26.59
CA GLY A 249 -5.21 -14.58 26.03
C GLY A 249 -5.89 -14.35 24.67
N GLY A 250 -5.59 -13.24 23.98
CA GLY A 250 -6.06 -12.96 22.62
C GLY A 250 -5.40 -13.87 21.58
N GLU A 251 -6.02 -13.94 20.41
CA GLU A 251 -5.48 -14.71 19.28
C GLU A 251 -4.17 -14.12 18.77
N ARG A 252 -3.32 -14.96 18.21
CA ARG A 252 -2.12 -14.49 17.50
C ARG A 252 -2.49 -13.66 16.27
N GLY A 253 -1.64 -12.70 15.94
CA GLY A 253 -1.70 -11.99 14.66
C GLY A 253 -1.39 -12.91 13.48
N ASP A 254 -1.35 -12.35 12.30
CA ASP A 254 -1.06 -13.06 11.06
C ASP A 254 0.34 -12.67 10.55
N LEU A 255 0.97 -13.56 9.78
CA LEU A 255 2.19 -13.27 9.06
C LEU A 255 1.83 -12.87 7.63
N LEU A 256 2.29 -11.70 7.20
CA LEU A 256 2.18 -11.18 5.85
C LEU A 256 3.53 -11.33 5.17
N VAL A 257 3.61 -12.19 4.17
CA VAL A 257 4.82 -12.43 3.40
C VAL A 257 4.70 -11.69 2.08
N GLU A 258 5.46 -10.62 1.91
CA GLU A 258 5.53 -9.85 0.67
C GLU A 258 6.48 -10.54 -0.31
N VAL A 259 6.01 -10.79 -1.53
CA VAL A 259 6.76 -11.49 -2.56
C VAL A 259 7.44 -10.47 -3.49
N ALA A 260 8.76 -10.51 -3.53
CA ALA A 260 9.57 -9.74 -4.46
C ALA A 260 10.03 -10.65 -5.61
N VAL A 261 9.54 -10.40 -6.83
CA VAL A 261 9.91 -11.19 -8.02
C VAL A 261 11.17 -10.59 -8.64
N SER A 262 12.18 -11.44 -8.86
CA SER A 262 13.41 -11.04 -9.53
C SER A 262 13.18 -10.77 -11.01
N ARG A 263 13.86 -9.77 -11.56
CA ARG A 263 13.83 -9.51 -13.01
C ARG A 263 14.44 -10.69 -13.78
N HIS A 264 13.80 -11.06 -14.88
CA HIS A 264 14.32 -12.06 -15.81
C HIS A 264 15.05 -11.38 -16.98
N PRO A 265 16.18 -11.94 -17.48
CA PRO A 265 16.95 -11.33 -18.55
C PRO A 265 16.21 -11.27 -19.90
N ILE A 266 15.32 -12.22 -20.15
CA ILE A 266 14.61 -12.36 -21.43
C ILE A 266 13.14 -11.94 -21.32
N PHE A 267 12.47 -12.33 -20.22
CA PHE A 267 11.03 -12.17 -20.08
C PHE A 267 10.67 -10.91 -19.28
N GLN A 268 9.71 -10.17 -19.80
CA GLN A 268 9.07 -9.04 -19.11
C GLN A 268 7.59 -9.40 -18.91
N ARG A 269 7.10 -9.25 -17.70
CA ARG A 269 5.71 -9.49 -17.35
C ARG A 269 4.92 -8.18 -17.36
N GLN A 270 3.73 -8.22 -17.94
CA GLN A 270 2.73 -7.18 -17.80
C GLN A 270 1.38 -7.88 -17.52
N ASP A 271 0.87 -7.73 -16.33
CA ASP A 271 -0.29 -8.46 -15.81
C ASP A 271 -0.14 -9.99 -15.93
N PHE A 272 -0.89 -10.62 -16.83
CA PHE A 272 -0.80 -12.07 -17.13
C PHE A 272 -0.04 -12.37 -18.41
N ASP A 273 0.34 -11.36 -19.16
CA ASP A 273 1.06 -11.52 -20.41
C ASP A 273 2.57 -11.42 -20.21
N ILE A 274 3.30 -12.13 -21.07
CA ILE A 274 4.75 -12.13 -21.11
C ILE A 274 5.19 -11.48 -22.42
N TYR A 275 6.23 -10.68 -22.36
CA TYR A 275 6.86 -10.03 -23.49
C TYR A 275 8.31 -10.46 -23.57
N SER A 276 8.77 -10.82 -24.78
CA SER A 276 10.18 -11.13 -25.04
C SER A 276 10.58 -10.74 -26.46
N THR A 277 11.87 -10.82 -26.73
CA THR A 277 12.43 -10.61 -28.07
C THR A 277 13.11 -11.89 -28.51
N ALA A 278 12.84 -12.32 -29.74
CA ALA A 278 13.49 -13.47 -30.34
C ALA A 278 14.29 -13.05 -31.57
N PRO A 279 15.59 -13.37 -31.63
CA PRO A 279 16.41 -13.08 -32.77
C PRO A 279 16.08 -14.03 -33.93
N MET A 280 16.06 -13.52 -35.15
CA MET A 280 16.01 -14.31 -36.39
C MET A 280 17.08 -13.84 -37.36
N SER A 281 17.57 -14.72 -38.21
CA SER A 281 18.54 -14.34 -39.25
C SER A 281 17.83 -13.62 -40.40
N PHE A 282 18.60 -12.83 -41.18
CA PHE A 282 18.11 -12.22 -42.40
C PHE A 282 17.57 -13.29 -43.38
N ALA A 283 18.25 -14.42 -43.51
CA ALA A 283 17.80 -15.53 -44.37
C ALA A 283 16.45 -16.09 -43.94
N GLN A 284 16.23 -16.32 -42.62
CA GLN A 284 14.94 -16.72 -42.09
C GLN A 284 13.84 -15.67 -42.31
N ALA A 285 14.17 -14.39 -42.18
CA ALA A 285 13.24 -13.30 -42.42
C ALA A 285 12.81 -13.23 -43.89
N ALA A 286 13.77 -13.37 -44.81
CA ALA A 286 13.53 -13.24 -46.24
C ALA A 286 12.87 -14.50 -46.85
N LEU A 287 13.37 -15.68 -46.54
CA LEU A 287 12.96 -16.95 -47.13
C LEU A 287 11.87 -17.69 -46.36
N GLY A 288 11.64 -17.26 -45.10
CA GLY A 288 10.85 -18.02 -44.17
C GLY A 288 11.68 -19.12 -43.49
N GLY A 289 11.07 -19.82 -42.56
CA GLY A 289 11.70 -20.91 -41.85
C GLY A 289 11.34 -20.94 -40.36
N ASP A 290 11.90 -21.89 -39.66
CA ASP A 290 11.62 -22.11 -38.26
C ASP A 290 12.57 -21.28 -37.36
N VAL A 291 11.99 -20.52 -36.45
CA VAL A 291 12.70 -19.77 -35.42
C VAL A 291 12.41 -20.36 -34.06
N ARG A 292 13.45 -20.61 -33.29
CA ARG A 292 13.32 -21.09 -31.92
C ARG A 292 13.01 -19.90 -31.00
N ILE A 293 11.89 -19.99 -30.30
CA ILE A 293 11.42 -18.99 -29.36
C ILE A 293 11.45 -19.61 -27.97
N SER A 294 12.20 -19.02 -27.06
CA SER A 294 12.19 -19.42 -25.65
C SER A 294 10.92 -18.93 -24.98
N THR A 295 10.21 -19.84 -24.31
CA THR A 295 9.04 -19.52 -23.48
C THR A 295 9.27 -20.00 -22.05
N VAL A 296 8.43 -19.60 -21.12
CA VAL A 296 8.48 -20.08 -19.73
C VAL A 296 8.27 -21.58 -19.59
N ASP A 297 7.59 -22.21 -20.57
CA ASP A 297 7.34 -23.67 -20.60
C ASP A 297 8.42 -24.43 -21.37
N GLY A 298 9.46 -23.76 -21.84
CA GLY A 298 10.49 -24.31 -22.72
C GLY A 298 10.47 -23.69 -24.12
N ASP A 299 11.34 -24.19 -24.99
CA ASP A 299 11.49 -23.67 -26.35
C ASP A 299 10.36 -24.16 -27.28
N VAL A 300 9.88 -23.24 -28.13
CA VAL A 300 8.87 -23.50 -29.15
C VAL A 300 9.45 -23.14 -30.51
N LEU A 301 9.21 -23.98 -31.50
CA LEU A 301 9.52 -23.67 -32.92
C LEU A 301 8.35 -22.91 -33.52
N TYR A 302 8.62 -21.76 -34.07
CA TYR A 302 7.66 -20.89 -34.75
C TYR A 302 8.06 -20.73 -36.21
N THR A 303 7.18 -21.11 -37.15
CA THR A 303 7.42 -20.98 -38.57
C THR A 303 7.12 -19.54 -39.02
N VAL A 304 8.16 -18.83 -39.40
CA VAL A 304 8.11 -17.46 -39.91
C VAL A 304 7.80 -17.49 -41.41
N LYS A 305 6.92 -16.59 -41.86
CA LYS A 305 6.58 -16.46 -43.29
C LYS A 305 7.68 -15.71 -44.03
N PRO A 306 7.90 -16.01 -45.35
CA PRO A 306 8.81 -15.24 -46.17
C PRO A 306 8.46 -13.73 -46.16
N GLY A 307 9.48 -12.89 -46.12
CA GLY A 307 9.31 -11.45 -46.09
C GLY A 307 8.89 -10.83 -44.72
N THR A 308 9.02 -11.59 -43.66
CA THR A 308 8.71 -11.08 -42.32
C THR A 308 9.71 -9.99 -41.92
N GLN A 309 9.19 -8.85 -41.49
CA GLN A 309 9.99 -7.69 -41.11
C GLN A 309 10.44 -7.77 -39.65
N THR A 310 11.52 -7.02 -39.35
CA THR A 310 11.93 -6.79 -37.94
C THR A 310 10.80 -6.13 -37.16
N ASP A 311 10.77 -6.30 -35.85
CA ASP A 311 9.74 -5.82 -34.93
C ASP A 311 8.32 -6.40 -35.13
N THR A 312 8.22 -7.45 -35.98
CA THR A 312 6.98 -8.22 -36.11
C THR A 312 6.64 -8.90 -34.78
N LYS A 313 5.43 -8.63 -34.28
CA LYS A 313 4.95 -9.23 -33.02
C LYS A 313 4.18 -10.51 -33.29
N VAL A 314 4.58 -11.55 -32.60
CA VAL A 314 3.95 -12.88 -32.62
C VAL A 314 3.28 -13.15 -31.29
N ARG A 315 2.04 -13.61 -31.33
CA ARG A 315 1.28 -13.98 -30.12
C ARG A 315 1.25 -15.51 -29.97
N LEU A 316 1.85 -16.00 -28.91
CA LEU A 316 1.78 -17.40 -28.49
C LEU A 316 0.69 -17.53 -27.44
N ARG A 317 -0.47 -18.06 -27.84
CA ARG A 317 -1.66 -18.14 -26.98
C ARG A 317 -1.43 -19.09 -25.81
N GLY A 318 -1.86 -18.67 -24.60
CA GLY A 318 -1.80 -19.49 -23.38
C GLY A 318 -0.37 -19.75 -22.88
N LYS A 319 0.65 -19.04 -23.39
CA LYS A 319 2.05 -19.15 -22.98
C LYS A 319 2.48 -18.03 -22.00
N GLY A 320 1.51 -17.28 -21.47
CA GLY A 320 1.71 -16.28 -20.44
C GLY A 320 1.66 -16.85 -19.01
N VAL A 321 1.44 -15.98 -18.06
CA VAL A 321 1.37 -16.28 -16.63
C VAL A 321 -0.03 -16.80 -16.27
N PRO A 322 -0.17 -17.82 -15.43
CA PRO A 322 -1.47 -18.31 -14.97
C PRO A 322 -2.14 -17.31 -14.04
N THR A 323 -3.47 -17.33 -13.96
CA THR A 323 -4.21 -16.52 -12.99
C THR A 323 -4.17 -17.16 -11.60
N LEU A 324 -4.21 -16.34 -10.56
CA LEU A 324 -4.21 -16.83 -9.17
C LEU A 324 -5.46 -17.66 -8.82
N ARG A 325 -6.57 -17.45 -9.54
CA ARG A 325 -7.85 -18.14 -9.28
C ARG A 325 -7.92 -19.50 -9.97
N ASP A 326 -7.41 -19.56 -11.19
CA ASP A 326 -7.43 -20.80 -12.00
C ASP A 326 -6.10 -20.92 -12.76
N LYS A 327 -5.34 -21.95 -12.41
CA LYS A 327 -4.05 -22.25 -13.05
C LYS A 327 -4.16 -22.61 -14.54
N ASN A 328 -5.36 -23.03 -15.00
CA ASN A 328 -5.59 -23.38 -16.39
C ASN A 328 -5.83 -22.16 -17.29
N VAL A 329 -6.22 -21.03 -16.68
CA VAL A 329 -6.39 -19.77 -17.40
C VAL A 329 -5.07 -19.00 -17.35
N ARG A 330 -4.44 -18.88 -18.51
CA ARG A 330 -3.15 -18.20 -18.68
C ARG A 330 -3.28 -17.05 -19.65
N GLY A 331 -2.48 -16.02 -19.46
CA GLY A 331 -2.25 -14.97 -20.45
C GLY A 331 -1.49 -15.49 -21.67
N ASP A 332 -1.05 -14.58 -22.50
CA ASP A 332 -0.35 -14.88 -23.74
C ASP A 332 1.11 -14.44 -23.66
N HIS A 333 1.92 -14.98 -24.56
CA HIS A 333 3.30 -14.54 -24.71
C HIS A 333 3.44 -13.79 -26.04
N TYR A 334 3.78 -12.52 -25.97
CA TYR A 334 4.04 -11.66 -27.10
C TYR A 334 5.53 -11.61 -27.37
N VAL A 335 5.93 -12.09 -28.54
CA VAL A 335 7.34 -12.17 -28.94
C VAL A 335 7.58 -11.20 -30.08
N THR A 336 8.54 -10.30 -29.90
CA THR A 336 9.00 -9.40 -30.95
C THR A 336 10.14 -10.06 -31.70
N LEU A 337 9.97 -10.33 -32.99
CA LEU A 337 11.00 -10.91 -33.85
C LEU A 337 11.94 -9.78 -34.31
N VAL A 338 13.25 -9.98 -34.09
CA VAL A 338 14.27 -8.98 -34.47
C VAL A 338 15.28 -9.63 -35.37
N VAL A 339 15.46 -9.02 -36.54
CA VAL A 339 16.48 -9.49 -37.50
C VAL A 339 17.87 -9.14 -36.96
N GLN A 340 18.69 -10.16 -36.77
CA GLN A 340 20.09 -9.99 -36.38
C GLN A 340 21.00 -10.06 -37.59
N VAL A 341 21.81 -9.02 -37.76
CA VAL A 341 22.87 -9.01 -38.74
C VAL A 341 24.11 -9.67 -38.15
N PRO A 342 24.66 -10.72 -38.78
CA PRO A 342 25.85 -11.38 -38.30
C PRO A 342 27.07 -10.46 -38.34
N SER A 343 27.77 -10.33 -37.22
CA SER A 343 28.97 -9.50 -37.11
C SER A 343 30.21 -10.17 -37.73
N LYS A 344 30.19 -11.51 -37.88
CA LYS A 344 31.30 -12.30 -38.44
C LYS A 344 30.75 -13.18 -39.56
N LEU A 345 31.32 -13.06 -40.75
CA LEU A 345 30.97 -13.85 -41.93
C LEU A 345 32.19 -14.69 -42.34
N ASN A 346 31.95 -15.93 -42.73
CA ASN A 346 32.98 -16.69 -43.42
C ASN A 346 33.08 -16.27 -44.90
N ALA A 347 34.11 -16.76 -45.62
CA ALA A 347 34.38 -16.35 -47.01
C ALA A 347 33.20 -16.65 -47.96
N GLU A 348 32.57 -17.83 -47.82
CA GLU A 348 31.42 -18.27 -48.61
C GLU A 348 30.17 -17.41 -48.34
N GLN A 349 29.88 -17.12 -47.09
CA GLN A 349 28.75 -16.24 -46.72
C GLN A 349 28.93 -14.82 -47.26
N LYS A 350 30.15 -14.30 -47.22
CA LYS A 350 30.46 -13.00 -47.76
C LYS A 350 30.25 -12.95 -49.30
N GLU A 351 30.72 -13.98 -50.00
CA GLU A 351 30.55 -14.09 -51.46
C GLU A 351 29.04 -14.18 -51.84
N LEU A 352 28.25 -14.96 -51.10
CA LEU A 352 26.82 -15.07 -51.35
C LEU A 352 26.08 -13.76 -51.10
N LEU A 353 26.45 -13.02 -50.03
CA LEU A 353 25.86 -11.71 -49.75
C LEU A 353 26.28 -10.66 -50.77
N GLU A 354 27.52 -10.70 -51.27
CA GLU A 354 27.96 -9.82 -52.35
C GLU A 354 27.22 -10.09 -53.68
N LYS A 355 26.94 -11.37 -53.99
CA LYS A 355 26.09 -11.74 -55.11
C LYS A 355 24.65 -11.27 -54.94
N PHE A 356 24.12 -11.40 -53.73
CA PHE A 356 22.78 -10.91 -53.41
C PHE A 356 22.69 -9.38 -53.58
N ALA A 357 23.62 -8.63 -53.00
CA ALA A 357 23.70 -7.17 -53.14
C ALA A 357 23.80 -6.71 -54.60
N ALA A 358 24.59 -7.42 -55.43
CA ALA A 358 24.68 -7.16 -56.83
C ALA A 358 23.36 -7.42 -57.59
N ALA A 359 22.65 -8.49 -57.25
CA ALA A 359 21.35 -8.85 -57.82
C ALA A 359 20.24 -7.88 -57.39
N SER A 360 20.33 -7.30 -56.16
CA SER A 360 19.38 -6.31 -55.65
C SER A 360 19.62 -4.88 -56.15
N GLY A 361 20.66 -4.65 -56.98
CA GLY A 361 20.96 -3.34 -57.50
C GLY A 361 21.60 -2.36 -56.51
N GLU A 362 22.03 -2.83 -55.37
CA GLU A 362 22.59 -2.00 -54.28
C GLU A 362 24.01 -1.48 -54.57
N ARG A 363 24.68 -2.01 -55.61
CA ARG A 363 25.99 -1.49 -56.15
C ARG A 363 25.80 -0.37 -57.18
N GLY A 364 24.93 0.58 -56.90
CA GLY A 364 24.90 1.83 -57.63
C GLY A 364 25.95 2.79 -57.04
N GLU A 365 26.76 3.42 -57.94
CA GLU A 365 27.80 4.38 -57.57
C GLU A 365 27.27 5.46 -56.59
N THR A 366 27.42 5.27 -55.33
CA THR A 366 27.32 6.37 -54.36
C THR A 366 28.67 7.06 -54.26
N LYS A 367 28.83 8.10 -55.09
CA LYS A 367 29.85 9.12 -54.89
C LYS A 367 29.43 10.01 -53.71
N ALA A 368 29.52 9.48 -52.51
CA ALA A 368 29.68 10.25 -51.28
C ALA A 368 30.20 9.28 -50.20
N LYS A 369 31.48 9.27 -49.98
CA LYS A 369 32.04 8.76 -48.74
C LYS A 369 31.54 9.67 -47.62
N VAL A 370 30.47 9.31 -46.97
CA VAL A 370 30.22 9.75 -45.60
C VAL A 370 31.09 8.81 -44.75
N GLU A 371 32.27 9.28 -44.35
CA GLU A 371 33.04 8.60 -43.32
C GLU A 371 32.17 8.53 -42.09
N PRO A 372 31.99 7.35 -41.45
CA PRO A 372 31.30 7.30 -40.18
C PRO A 372 32.11 8.14 -39.20
N GLU A 373 31.49 9.16 -38.62
CA GLU A 373 32.07 9.89 -37.50
C GLU A 373 32.43 8.87 -36.41
N GLU A 374 33.73 8.76 -36.16
CA GLU A 374 34.25 7.93 -35.09
C GLU A 374 33.62 8.40 -33.78
N GLN A 375 33.08 7.46 -33.02
CA GLN A 375 32.50 7.71 -31.73
C GLN A 375 33.59 7.97 -30.67
N GLU A 376 34.39 9.02 -30.86
CA GLU A 376 35.43 9.40 -29.88
C GLU A 376 34.98 10.40 -28.81
N GLU A 377 33.74 10.83 -28.76
CA GLU A 377 33.34 11.87 -27.79
C GLU A 377 32.59 11.43 -26.56
N LYS A 378 32.33 10.16 -26.35
CA LYS A 378 31.63 9.75 -25.10
C LYS A 378 32.52 9.46 -23.89
N GLU A 379 33.78 9.14 -24.10
CA GLU A 379 34.69 8.92 -22.94
C GLU A 379 35.17 10.23 -22.30
N GLY A 380 35.28 11.32 -23.07
CA GLY A 380 35.69 12.62 -22.53
C GLY A 380 34.68 13.30 -21.62
N PHE A 381 33.39 13.08 -21.84
CA PHE A 381 32.32 13.66 -21.01
C PHE A 381 32.21 12.96 -19.65
N TRP A 382 32.29 11.64 -19.62
CA TRP A 382 32.24 10.85 -18.39
C TRP A 382 33.47 11.05 -17.49
N ASN A 383 34.66 11.22 -18.09
CA ASN A 383 35.88 11.52 -17.34
C ASN A 383 35.83 12.93 -16.73
N LYS A 384 35.35 13.95 -17.47
CA LYS A 384 35.15 15.30 -16.92
C LYS A 384 34.06 15.36 -15.83
N PHE A 385 33.01 14.54 -15.94
CA PHE A 385 31.99 14.45 -14.92
C PHE A 385 32.52 13.78 -13.64
N LYS A 386 33.35 12.73 -13.79
CA LYS A 386 33.97 12.04 -12.66
C LYS A 386 34.93 12.96 -11.89
N ASP A 387 35.77 13.70 -12.59
CA ASP A 387 36.70 14.69 -12.01
C ASP A 387 35.95 15.86 -11.33
N SER A 388 34.77 16.27 -11.84
CA SER A 388 33.94 17.29 -11.22
C SER A 388 33.30 16.83 -9.93
N VAL A 389 32.89 15.56 -9.85
CA VAL A 389 32.29 14.98 -8.65
C VAL A 389 33.36 14.72 -7.56
N GLU A 390 34.54 14.23 -7.92
CA GLU A 390 35.66 14.05 -6.97
C GLU A 390 36.16 15.37 -6.40
N ASN A 391 36.25 16.43 -7.23
CA ASN A 391 36.62 17.77 -6.76
C ASN A 391 35.56 18.44 -5.87
N ALA A 392 34.28 18.10 -6.04
CA ALA A 392 33.22 18.58 -5.17
C ALA A 392 33.23 17.90 -3.79
N PHE A 393 33.58 16.61 -3.74
CA PHE A 393 33.70 15.87 -2.49
C PHE A 393 34.93 16.25 -1.66
N ASN A 394 36.06 16.58 -2.30
CA ASN A 394 37.28 16.98 -1.60
C ASN A 394 37.28 18.42 -1.07
N LYS A 395 36.40 19.31 -1.56
CA LYS A 395 36.22 20.68 -1.04
C LYS A 395 35.34 20.78 0.22
N GLY A 396 34.65 19.69 0.58
CA GLY A 396 33.80 19.65 1.78
C GLY A 396 34.51 19.32 3.10
N ASN A 397 35.77 18.83 3.03
CA ASN A 397 36.47 18.33 4.24
C ASN A 397 37.53 19.30 4.82
N ASP A 398 37.67 20.51 4.30
CA ASP A 398 38.71 21.46 4.79
C ASP A 398 38.11 22.67 5.55
N LYS A 399 36.91 22.58 6.10
CA LYS A 399 36.30 23.66 6.89
C LYS A 399 35.99 23.31 8.36
N ASP A 400 36.51 22.21 8.85
CA ASP A 400 36.51 21.96 10.32
C ASP A 400 37.91 21.56 10.78
N LYS A 401 38.76 22.59 10.93
CA LYS A 401 39.88 22.59 11.83
C LYS A 401 40.02 23.98 12.45
#